data_c90e0b37ebcb8eb2f419622f4085cd0c
#
_entry.id   c90e0b37ebcb8eb2f419622f4085cd0c
#
_cell.length_a   1.000
_cell.length_b   1.000
_cell.length_c   1.000
_cell.angle_alpha   90.00
_cell.angle_beta   90.00
_cell.angle_gamma   90.00
#
_symmetry.space_group_name_H-M   'P 1'
#
loop_
_entity.id
_entity.type
_entity.pdbx_description
1 polymer ?
#
loop_
_entity_poly.entity_id
_entity_poly.type
_entity_poly.pdbx_seq_one_letter_code
_entity_poly.pdbx_strand_id
1 'polypeptide(L)'
;MGAGAPEKPVTARRIALPIAACFLVTGCATVPTGPSVLVLPGTAKNFEQFQADDAVCRQWALQQTGATPNEAGATSTVTGAAVGTAVGAGLGAAIGAAAGSPATGAAVGAGAGLLGGTAVGAGNAYGSSVSAQWRYDIAYMQCMYAKGNQVPVPRGSQPAYTSAVVPPPPPPPDVPPPPAGTPPPPPPGRVR
;
A
#
# COMPACT_ATOMS: atom_id res chain seq x y z
N MET A 1 58.68 -23.96 -16.85
CA MET A 1 57.78 -24.31 -15.73
C MET A 1 57.80 -23.15 -14.74
N GLY A 2 56.92 -22.18 -14.95
CA GLY A 2 56.75 -21.00 -14.09
C GLY A 2 55.48 -21.17 -13.27
N ALA A 3 55.60 -21.48 -11.99
CA ALA A 3 54.51 -21.55 -11.05
C ALA A 3 53.99 -20.12 -10.82
N GLY A 4 52.79 -19.81 -11.29
CA GLY A 4 52.06 -18.59 -11.00
C GLY A 4 51.77 -18.56 -9.51
N ALA A 5 52.29 -17.55 -8.82
CA ALA A 5 51.99 -17.30 -7.43
C ALA A 5 50.48 -16.99 -7.28
N PRO A 6 49.82 -17.48 -6.20
CA PRO A 6 48.38 -17.17 -5.99
C PRO A 6 48.25 -15.68 -5.67
N GLU A 7 47.60 -14.96 -6.55
CA GLU A 7 47.19 -13.56 -6.30
C GLU A 7 46.30 -13.51 -5.06
N LYS A 8 46.78 -12.77 -4.08
CA LYS A 8 46.17 -12.65 -2.77
C LYS A 8 44.79 -11.96 -2.89
N PRO A 9 43.76 -12.42 -2.18
CA PRO A 9 42.35 -11.91 -2.29
C PRO A 9 42.14 -10.54 -1.67
N VAL A 10 43.15 -9.65 -1.70
CA VAL A 10 43.09 -8.32 -1.09
C VAL A 10 42.13 -7.41 -1.85
N THR A 11 42.01 -7.62 -3.17
CA THR A 11 41.13 -6.80 -4.01
C THR A 11 39.65 -7.13 -3.75
N ALA A 12 39.28 -8.39 -3.57
CA ALA A 12 37.92 -8.81 -3.25
C ALA A 12 37.44 -8.26 -1.89
N ARG A 13 38.33 -8.23 -0.88
CA ARG A 13 38.00 -7.69 0.44
C ARG A 13 37.83 -6.17 0.44
N ARG A 14 38.60 -5.44 -0.39
CA ARG A 14 38.51 -3.98 -0.51
C ARG A 14 37.21 -3.53 -1.20
N ILE A 15 36.64 -4.37 -2.06
CA ILE A 15 35.38 -4.10 -2.77
C ILE A 15 34.17 -4.58 -1.92
N ALA A 16 34.32 -5.71 -1.21
CA ALA A 16 33.23 -6.26 -0.38
C ALA A 16 32.88 -5.36 0.82
N LEU A 17 33.85 -4.66 1.41
CA LEU A 17 33.61 -3.82 2.58
C LEU A 17 32.66 -2.61 2.30
N PRO A 18 32.88 -1.81 1.22
CA PRO A 18 31.98 -0.70 0.91
C PRO A 18 30.59 -1.18 0.43
N ILE A 19 30.50 -2.34 -0.21
CA ILE A 19 29.21 -2.92 -0.61
C ILE A 19 28.42 -3.35 0.65
N ALA A 20 29.06 -4.02 1.59
CA ALA A 20 28.44 -4.39 2.86
C ALA A 20 28.02 -3.14 3.68
N ALA A 21 28.83 -2.07 3.68
CA ALA A 21 28.50 -0.81 4.33
C ALA A 21 27.30 -0.10 3.67
N CYS A 22 27.16 -0.16 2.35
CA CYS A 22 25.95 0.36 1.66
C CYS A 22 24.66 -0.38 2.05
N PHE A 23 24.74 -1.69 2.28
CA PHE A 23 23.57 -2.47 2.74
C PHE A 23 23.14 -2.15 4.18
N LEU A 24 24.05 -1.65 5.02
CA LEU A 24 23.75 -1.30 6.41
C LEU A 24 23.10 0.10 6.57
N VAL A 25 23.16 0.94 5.55
CA VAL A 25 22.61 2.31 5.57
C VAL A 25 21.18 2.39 5.02
N THR A 26 20.64 1.30 4.44
CA THR A 26 19.21 1.23 4.10
C THR A 26 18.40 1.15 5.38
N GLY A 27 18.38 2.26 6.13
CA GLY A 27 17.53 2.46 7.29
C GLY A 27 16.08 2.18 6.91
N CYS A 28 15.50 1.19 7.57
CA CYS A 28 14.10 0.85 7.44
C CYS A 28 13.25 2.09 7.77
N ALA A 29 12.79 2.82 6.77
CA ALA A 29 11.69 3.74 6.93
C ALA A 29 10.45 2.89 7.20
N THR A 30 10.19 2.60 8.48
CA THR A 30 8.97 1.90 8.88
C THR A 30 7.81 2.89 8.80
N VAL A 31 6.91 2.66 7.87
CA VAL A 31 5.61 3.35 7.89
C VAL A 31 4.82 2.82 9.09
N PRO A 32 4.20 3.69 9.91
CA PRO A 32 3.38 3.23 11.02
C PRO A 32 2.34 2.21 10.56
N THR A 33 2.24 1.07 11.25
CA THR A 33 1.31 -0.03 10.90
C THR A 33 -0.11 0.21 11.41
N GLY A 34 -0.43 1.43 11.83
CA GLY A 34 -1.72 1.81 12.38
C GLY A 34 -2.49 2.82 11.51
N PRO A 35 -3.72 3.16 11.91
CA PRO A 35 -4.49 4.19 11.23
C PRO A 35 -3.79 5.54 11.30
N SER A 36 -3.74 6.25 10.18
CA SER A 36 -3.20 7.61 10.10
C SER A 36 -4.25 8.69 10.35
N VAL A 37 -5.47 8.28 10.64
CA VAL A 37 -6.63 9.13 10.87
C VAL A 37 -6.98 9.20 12.35
N LEU A 38 -7.45 10.38 12.77
CA LEU A 38 -7.93 10.59 14.12
C LEU A 38 -9.39 10.13 14.25
N VAL A 39 -9.68 9.33 15.26
CA VAL A 39 -11.05 8.96 15.65
C VAL A 39 -11.23 9.26 17.12
N LEU A 40 -12.39 9.75 17.49
CA LEU A 40 -12.74 10.09 18.87
C LEU A 40 -13.80 9.14 19.41
N PRO A 41 -13.82 8.88 20.72
CA PRO A 41 -14.90 8.12 21.35
C PRO A 41 -16.27 8.73 21.07
N GLY A 42 -17.27 7.90 20.86
CA GLY A 42 -18.67 8.34 20.80
C GLY A 42 -19.14 8.93 22.14
N THR A 43 -20.16 9.78 22.11
CA THR A 43 -20.66 10.54 23.27
C THR A 43 -21.10 9.70 24.48
N ALA A 44 -21.41 8.42 24.26
CA ALA A 44 -21.84 7.49 25.31
C ALA A 44 -20.80 6.40 25.60
N LYS A 45 -19.56 6.53 25.13
CA LYS A 45 -18.51 5.51 25.27
C LYS A 45 -17.43 5.94 26.23
N ASN A 46 -17.01 5.01 27.08
CA ASN A 46 -15.80 5.15 27.87
C ASN A 46 -14.56 4.80 27.05
N PHE A 47 -13.38 5.11 27.55
CA PHE A 47 -12.13 4.89 26.85
C PHE A 47 -11.82 3.40 26.61
N GLU A 48 -12.21 2.52 27.51
CA GLU A 48 -12.01 1.07 27.38
C GLU A 48 -12.82 0.51 26.20
N GLN A 49 -14.07 0.93 26.08
CA GLN A 49 -14.93 0.55 24.94
C GLN A 49 -14.35 1.08 23.62
N PHE A 50 -13.81 2.30 23.64
CA PHE A 50 -13.13 2.84 22.44
C PHE A 50 -11.92 2.02 22.06
N GLN A 51 -11.07 1.60 23.00
CA GLN A 51 -9.91 0.76 22.71
C GLN A 51 -10.32 -0.63 22.18
N ALA A 52 -11.38 -1.21 22.72
CA ALA A 52 -11.90 -2.49 22.20
C ALA A 52 -12.40 -2.35 20.75
N ASP A 53 -13.11 -1.27 20.45
CA ASP A 53 -13.55 -0.96 19.10
C ASP A 53 -12.37 -0.72 18.15
N ASP A 54 -11.36 0.04 18.61
CA ASP A 54 -10.13 0.30 17.86
C ASP A 54 -9.42 -0.98 17.45
N ALA A 55 -9.24 -1.91 18.40
CA ALA A 55 -8.58 -3.18 18.14
C ALA A 55 -9.33 -4.02 17.08
N VAL A 56 -10.64 -4.11 17.20
CA VAL A 56 -11.48 -4.84 16.24
C VAL A 56 -11.46 -4.17 14.87
N CYS A 57 -11.53 -2.84 14.82
CA CYS A 57 -11.57 -2.10 13.55
C CYS A 57 -10.22 -2.09 12.83
N ARG A 58 -9.08 -2.11 13.56
CA ARG A 58 -7.76 -2.34 12.96
C ARG A 58 -7.68 -3.70 12.29
N GLN A 59 -8.14 -4.75 12.96
CA GLN A 59 -8.16 -6.10 12.39
C GLN A 59 -9.07 -6.18 11.16
N TRP A 60 -10.23 -5.57 11.22
CA TRP A 60 -11.14 -5.45 10.08
C TRP A 60 -10.49 -4.75 8.89
N ALA A 61 -9.85 -3.60 9.12
CA ALA A 61 -9.15 -2.86 8.08
C ALA A 61 -8.04 -3.68 7.41
N LEU A 62 -7.25 -4.44 8.18
CA LEU A 62 -6.25 -5.36 7.63
C LEU A 62 -6.86 -6.45 6.75
N GLN A 63 -7.97 -7.01 7.14
CA GLN A 63 -8.67 -8.02 6.34
C GLN A 63 -9.20 -7.46 5.02
N GLN A 64 -9.65 -6.21 5.02
CA GLN A 64 -10.16 -5.54 3.81
C GLN A 64 -9.04 -5.13 2.83
N THR A 65 -7.87 -4.79 3.35
CA THR A 65 -6.73 -4.38 2.51
C THR A 65 -5.88 -5.55 2.04
N GLY A 66 -5.95 -6.69 2.73
CA GLY A 66 -5.19 -7.91 2.40
C GLY A 66 -3.69 -7.82 2.70
N ALA A 67 -3.17 -6.63 2.98
CA ALA A 67 -1.77 -6.40 3.32
C ALA A 67 -1.61 -5.10 4.12
N THR A 68 -0.57 -5.04 4.94
CA THR A 68 -0.18 -3.78 5.57
C THR A 68 0.49 -2.85 4.54
N PRO A 69 0.49 -1.52 4.76
CA PRO A 69 1.20 -0.58 3.90
C PRO A 69 2.69 -0.91 3.74
N ASN A 70 3.34 -1.41 4.80
CA ASN A 70 4.74 -1.85 4.76
C ASN A 70 4.95 -3.08 3.87
N GLU A 71 4.06 -4.07 3.95
CA GLU A 71 4.11 -5.26 3.09
C GLU A 71 3.88 -4.90 1.62
N ALA A 72 2.94 -4.01 1.33
CA ALA A 72 2.69 -3.54 -0.02
C ALA A 72 3.92 -2.83 -0.62
N GLY A 73 4.58 -1.97 0.16
CA GLY A 73 5.81 -1.29 -0.24
C GLY A 73 6.99 -2.26 -0.41
N ALA A 74 7.19 -3.17 0.54
CA ALA A 74 8.25 -4.17 0.49
C ALA A 74 8.11 -5.08 -0.73
N THR A 75 6.90 -5.56 -1.02
CA THR A 75 6.61 -6.40 -2.18
C THR A 75 6.97 -5.69 -3.48
N SER A 76 6.63 -4.41 -3.63
CA SER A 76 6.96 -3.62 -4.81
C SER A 76 8.48 -3.47 -5.00
N THR A 77 9.22 -3.23 -3.93
CA THR A 77 10.68 -3.09 -3.95
C THR A 77 11.36 -4.41 -4.32
N VAL A 78 10.97 -5.51 -3.67
CA VAL A 78 11.53 -6.86 -3.93
C VAL A 78 11.21 -7.31 -5.37
N THR A 79 10.02 -7.07 -5.84
CA THR A 79 9.63 -7.40 -7.22
C THR A 79 10.47 -6.60 -8.22
N GLY A 80 10.63 -5.30 -8.01
CA GLY A 80 11.48 -4.46 -8.86
C GLY A 80 12.94 -4.94 -8.89
N ALA A 81 13.51 -5.26 -7.74
CA ALA A 81 14.85 -5.82 -7.61
C ALA A 81 15.01 -7.14 -8.36
N ALA A 82 14.07 -8.08 -8.18
CA ALA A 82 14.11 -9.41 -8.82
C ALA A 82 14.00 -9.31 -10.34
N VAL A 83 13.03 -8.55 -10.84
CA VAL A 83 12.84 -8.34 -12.28
C VAL A 83 14.04 -7.61 -12.89
N GLY A 84 14.51 -6.54 -12.25
CA GLY A 84 15.67 -5.79 -12.72
C GLY A 84 16.93 -6.67 -12.77
N THR A 85 17.17 -7.50 -11.76
CA THR A 85 18.30 -8.43 -11.74
C THR A 85 18.20 -9.47 -12.89
N ALA A 86 17.05 -10.08 -13.07
CA ALA A 86 16.85 -11.09 -14.12
C ALA A 86 17.03 -10.51 -15.53
N VAL A 87 16.43 -9.37 -15.81
CA VAL A 87 16.55 -8.68 -17.10
C VAL A 87 17.98 -8.19 -17.31
N GLY A 88 18.60 -7.59 -16.30
CA GLY A 88 19.97 -7.09 -16.33
C GLY A 88 20.97 -8.22 -16.56
N ALA A 89 20.81 -9.38 -15.89
CA ALA A 89 21.65 -10.56 -16.10
C ALA A 89 21.52 -11.10 -17.52
N GLY A 90 20.31 -11.22 -18.04
CA GLY A 90 20.06 -11.72 -19.40
C GLY A 90 20.66 -10.83 -20.49
N LEU A 91 20.43 -9.52 -20.44
CA LEU A 91 21.01 -8.56 -21.36
C LEU A 91 22.53 -8.48 -21.22
N GLY A 92 23.04 -8.45 -19.98
CA GLY A 92 24.45 -8.45 -19.70
C GLY A 92 25.16 -9.70 -20.21
N ALA A 93 24.56 -10.88 -20.07
CA ALA A 93 25.08 -12.13 -20.65
C ALA A 93 25.15 -12.08 -22.17
N ALA A 94 24.14 -11.58 -22.85
CA ALA A 94 24.09 -11.45 -24.30
C ALA A 94 25.21 -10.52 -24.82
N ILE A 95 25.38 -9.33 -24.17
CA ILE A 95 26.45 -8.39 -24.53
C ILE A 95 27.84 -8.98 -24.18
N GLY A 96 27.97 -9.62 -23.03
CA GLY A 96 29.19 -10.28 -22.60
C GLY A 96 29.59 -11.46 -23.51
N ALA A 97 28.62 -12.18 -24.08
CA ALA A 97 28.88 -13.23 -25.03
C ALA A 97 29.52 -12.68 -26.33
N ALA A 98 29.07 -11.54 -26.83
CA ALA A 98 29.66 -10.86 -27.94
C ALA A 98 31.11 -10.42 -27.67
N ALA A 99 31.46 -10.12 -26.40
CA ALA A 99 32.80 -9.77 -25.95
C ALA A 99 33.65 -10.98 -25.48
N GLY A 100 33.14 -12.21 -25.62
CA GLY A 100 33.82 -13.44 -25.25
C GLY A 100 33.80 -13.79 -23.74
N SER A 101 33.02 -13.07 -22.92
CA SER A 101 32.94 -13.32 -21.47
C SER A 101 31.51 -13.16 -20.94
N PRO A 102 30.59 -14.10 -21.26
CA PRO A 102 29.17 -13.99 -20.90
C PRO A 102 28.93 -13.98 -19.42
N ALA A 103 29.73 -14.70 -18.62
CA ALA A 103 29.60 -14.74 -17.17
C ALA A 103 29.89 -13.38 -16.51
N THR A 104 30.93 -12.68 -17.00
CA THR A 104 31.26 -11.34 -16.50
C THR A 104 30.16 -10.34 -16.88
N GLY A 105 29.65 -10.41 -18.11
CA GLY A 105 28.55 -9.58 -18.57
C GLY A 105 27.28 -9.81 -17.77
N ALA A 106 26.93 -11.06 -17.48
CA ALA A 106 25.79 -11.40 -16.63
C ALA A 106 25.94 -10.85 -15.21
N ALA A 107 27.11 -10.96 -14.58
CA ALA A 107 27.35 -10.47 -13.24
C ALA A 107 27.24 -8.93 -13.14
N VAL A 108 27.84 -8.21 -14.09
CA VAL A 108 27.73 -6.74 -14.16
C VAL A 108 26.31 -6.30 -14.42
N GLY A 109 25.65 -6.95 -15.40
CA GLY A 109 24.26 -6.67 -15.75
C GLY A 109 23.28 -6.97 -14.61
N ALA A 110 23.47 -8.07 -13.88
CA ALA A 110 22.69 -8.39 -12.68
C ALA A 110 22.83 -7.31 -11.60
N GLY A 111 24.07 -6.86 -11.33
CA GLY A 111 24.33 -5.80 -10.36
C GLY A 111 23.69 -4.48 -10.76
N ALA A 112 23.84 -4.05 -12.00
CA ALA A 112 23.21 -2.83 -12.50
C ALA A 112 21.67 -2.95 -12.53
N GLY A 113 21.16 -4.10 -12.93
CA GLY A 113 19.72 -4.39 -12.91
C GLY A 113 19.14 -4.45 -11.52
N LEU A 114 19.87 -4.98 -10.54
CA LEU A 114 19.47 -4.95 -9.13
C LEU A 114 19.31 -3.51 -8.65
N LEU A 115 20.30 -2.66 -8.86
CA LEU A 115 20.27 -1.26 -8.42
C LEU A 115 19.17 -0.48 -9.12
N GLY A 116 19.08 -0.57 -10.45
CA GLY A 116 18.04 0.10 -11.23
C GLY A 116 16.64 -0.39 -10.89
N GLY A 117 16.45 -1.70 -10.80
CA GLY A 117 15.19 -2.33 -10.43
C GLY A 117 14.76 -2.00 -9.00
N THR A 118 15.71 -1.93 -8.06
CA THR A 118 15.43 -1.50 -6.69
C THR A 118 14.99 -0.04 -6.65
N ALA A 119 15.64 0.85 -7.40
CA ALA A 119 15.26 2.27 -7.46
C ALA A 119 13.84 2.47 -8.01
N VAL A 120 13.51 1.78 -9.11
CA VAL A 120 12.15 1.80 -9.69
C VAL A 120 11.13 1.17 -8.73
N GLY A 121 11.48 0.02 -8.13
CA GLY A 121 10.64 -0.66 -7.15
C GLY A 121 10.38 0.20 -5.91
N ALA A 122 11.38 0.92 -5.41
CA ALA A 122 11.23 1.84 -4.28
C ALA A 122 10.34 3.04 -4.61
N GLY A 123 10.42 3.59 -5.83
CA GLY A 123 9.49 4.61 -6.31
C GLY A 123 8.05 4.14 -6.31
N ASN A 124 7.81 2.93 -6.81
CA ASN A 124 6.48 2.30 -6.79
C ASN A 124 6.04 1.90 -5.37
N ALA A 125 6.98 1.57 -4.47
CA ALA A 125 6.70 1.22 -3.09
C ALA A 125 6.02 2.35 -2.33
N TYR A 126 6.44 3.60 -2.55
CA TYR A 126 5.78 4.76 -1.95
C TYR A 126 4.32 4.85 -2.40
N GLY A 127 4.04 4.77 -3.70
CA GLY A 127 2.68 4.77 -4.23
C GLY A 127 1.83 3.61 -3.72
N SER A 128 2.40 2.42 -3.65
CA SER A 128 1.74 1.22 -3.12
C SER A 128 1.41 1.35 -1.64
N SER A 129 2.35 1.85 -0.84
CA SER A 129 2.16 2.07 0.60
C SER A 129 1.08 3.12 0.87
N VAL A 130 1.12 4.24 0.15
CA VAL A 130 0.12 5.33 0.29
C VAL A 130 -1.26 4.83 -0.11
N SER A 131 -1.37 4.07 -1.20
CA SER A 131 -2.65 3.49 -1.65
C SER A 131 -3.20 2.47 -0.66
N ALA A 132 -2.33 1.62 -0.10
CA ALA A 132 -2.71 0.65 0.93
C ALA A 132 -3.12 1.35 2.23
N GLN A 133 -2.37 2.39 2.65
CA GLN A 133 -2.71 3.19 3.82
C GLN A 133 -4.07 3.86 3.67
N TRP A 134 -4.33 4.46 2.52
CA TRP A 134 -5.62 5.11 2.26
C TRP A 134 -6.80 4.12 2.33
N ARG A 135 -6.68 2.93 1.74
CA ARG A 135 -7.70 1.88 1.83
C ARG A 135 -7.89 1.40 3.27
N TYR A 136 -6.81 1.22 3.99
CA TYR A 136 -6.83 0.84 5.40
C TYR A 136 -7.57 1.89 6.24
N ASP A 137 -7.22 3.16 6.07
CA ASP A 137 -7.83 4.26 6.82
C ASP A 137 -9.33 4.38 6.55
N ILE A 138 -9.77 4.21 5.28
CA ILE A 138 -11.19 4.19 4.94
C ILE A 138 -11.91 3.03 5.62
N ALA A 139 -11.40 1.82 5.53
CA ALA A 139 -12.01 0.65 6.15
C ALA A 139 -12.07 0.80 7.68
N TYR A 140 -11.01 1.32 8.29
CA TYR A 140 -10.94 1.62 9.70
C TYR A 140 -11.98 2.66 10.12
N MET A 141 -12.06 3.79 9.41
CA MET A 141 -13.04 4.84 9.70
C MET A 141 -14.48 4.35 9.56
N GLN A 142 -14.78 3.56 8.53
CA GLN A 142 -16.11 2.96 8.35
C GLN A 142 -16.49 2.06 9.52
N CYS A 143 -15.57 1.21 9.97
CA CYS A 143 -15.79 0.34 11.12
C CYS A 143 -16.02 1.15 12.41
N MET A 144 -15.17 2.13 12.69
CA MET A 144 -15.27 2.96 13.89
C MET A 144 -16.57 3.78 13.88
N TYR A 145 -16.97 4.31 12.74
CA TYR A 145 -18.25 5.01 12.60
C TYR A 145 -19.43 4.07 12.82
N ALA A 146 -19.42 2.88 12.25
CA ALA A 146 -20.47 1.87 12.44
C ALA A 146 -20.61 1.44 13.91
N LYS A 147 -19.50 1.47 14.65
CA LYS A 147 -19.51 1.24 16.10
C LYS A 147 -19.96 2.47 16.92
N GLY A 148 -20.27 3.58 16.28
CA GLY A 148 -20.76 4.80 16.94
C GLY A 148 -19.65 5.71 17.50
N ASN A 149 -18.43 5.56 17.03
CA ASN A 149 -17.34 6.49 17.31
C ASN A 149 -17.39 7.70 16.36
N GLN A 150 -16.78 8.79 16.76
CA GLN A 150 -16.81 10.03 15.98
C GLN A 150 -15.58 10.12 15.07
N VAL A 151 -15.81 10.26 13.78
CA VAL A 151 -14.76 10.50 12.78
C VAL A 151 -14.78 11.97 12.42
N PRO A 152 -13.80 12.78 12.87
CA PRO A 152 -13.72 14.19 12.50
C PRO A 152 -13.44 14.31 11.00
N VAL A 153 -14.32 14.97 10.26
CA VAL A 153 -14.07 15.37 8.87
C VAL A 153 -13.40 16.75 8.88
N PRO A 154 -12.24 16.91 8.23
CA PRO A 154 -11.62 18.22 8.09
C PRO A 154 -12.59 19.20 7.45
N ARG A 155 -12.71 20.41 8.04
CA ARG A 155 -13.54 21.47 7.45
C ARG A 155 -12.99 21.78 6.05
N GLY A 156 -13.81 21.59 5.01
CA GLY A 156 -13.44 21.79 3.60
C GLY A 156 -13.22 20.51 2.81
N SER A 157 -13.10 19.35 3.44
CA SER A 157 -13.11 18.06 2.75
C SER A 157 -14.49 17.42 2.67
N GLN A 158 -15.54 18.10 3.15
CA GLN A 158 -16.86 17.72 2.70
C GLN A 158 -16.84 17.88 1.18
N PRO A 159 -16.93 16.77 0.40
CA PRO A 159 -17.34 16.94 -0.95
C PRO A 159 -18.60 17.79 -0.84
N ALA A 160 -18.66 18.87 -1.58
CA ALA A 160 -19.88 19.61 -1.75
C ALA A 160 -20.88 18.66 -2.42
N TYR A 161 -21.41 17.69 -1.66
CA TYR A 161 -22.76 17.26 -1.82
C TYR A 161 -23.57 18.49 -1.37
N THR A 162 -23.36 19.60 -2.06
CA THR A 162 -24.44 20.50 -2.29
C THR A 162 -25.56 19.54 -2.57
N SER A 163 -26.59 19.59 -1.75
CA SER A 163 -27.88 18.99 -2.03
C SER A 163 -28.40 19.65 -3.31
N ALA A 164 -27.71 19.45 -4.41
CA ALA A 164 -28.34 19.28 -5.68
C ALA A 164 -29.14 18.00 -5.43
N VAL A 165 -30.34 18.18 -4.90
CA VAL A 165 -31.43 17.26 -5.15
C VAL A 165 -31.37 17.11 -6.67
N VAL A 166 -30.61 16.08 -7.12
CA VAL A 166 -30.73 15.64 -8.52
C VAL A 166 -32.18 15.23 -8.57
N PRO A 167 -33.05 15.98 -9.23
CA PRO A 167 -34.44 15.56 -9.36
C PRO A 167 -34.34 14.13 -9.93
N PRO A 168 -35.12 13.18 -9.39
CA PRO A 168 -35.11 11.84 -9.91
C PRO A 168 -35.27 11.93 -11.43
N PRO A 169 -34.52 11.15 -12.22
CA PRO A 169 -34.66 11.17 -13.67
C PRO A 169 -36.16 11.03 -14.01
N PRO A 170 -36.69 11.81 -14.95
CA PRO A 170 -38.08 11.69 -15.34
C PRO A 170 -38.34 10.22 -15.66
N PRO A 171 -39.48 9.67 -15.20
CA PRO A 171 -39.84 8.29 -15.50
C PRO A 171 -39.79 8.08 -17.01
N PRO A 172 -39.34 6.92 -17.49
CA PRO A 172 -39.40 6.62 -18.93
C PRO A 172 -40.84 6.80 -19.42
N PRO A 173 -41.04 7.33 -20.63
CA PRO A 173 -42.34 7.77 -21.12
C PRO A 173 -43.45 6.71 -21.18
N ASP A 174 -43.11 5.43 -21.02
CA ASP A 174 -44.04 4.31 -21.15
C ASP A 174 -44.40 3.62 -19.83
N VAL A 175 -44.03 4.17 -18.66
CA VAL A 175 -44.48 3.61 -17.39
C VAL A 175 -45.80 4.24 -16.97
N PRO A 176 -46.91 3.46 -16.96
CA PRO A 176 -48.18 3.98 -16.48
C PRO A 176 -48.03 4.45 -15.02
N PRO A 177 -48.69 5.57 -14.63
CA PRO A 177 -48.59 6.05 -13.26
C PRO A 177 -49.03 4.96 -12.28
N PRO A 178 -48.35 4.79 -11.16
CA PRO A 178 -48.73 3.81 -10.16
C PRO A 178 -50.16 4.09 -9.71
N PRO A 179 -51.00 3.06 -9.52
CA PRO A 179 -52.35 3.26 -9.06
C PRO A 179 -52.32 4.05 -7.73
N ALA A 180 -53.24 4.98 -7.58
CA ALA A 180 -53.42 5.80 -6.40
C ALA A 180 -53.71 4.87 -5.20
N GLY A 181 -52.62 4.40 -4.56
CA GLY A 181 -52.70 3.58 -3.36
C GLY A 181 -52.91 4.49 -2.15
N THR A 182 -53.79 4.11 -1.27
CA THR A 182 -53.92 4.70 0.06
C THR A 182 -52.55 4.71 0.76
N PRO A 183 -52.16 5.85 1.36
CA PRO A 183 -50.88 5.92 2.07
C PRO A 183 -50.85 4.86 3.20
N PRO A 184 -49.67 4.23 3.46
CA PRO A 184 -49.54 3.24 4.51
C PRO A 184 -49.93 3.86 5.86
N PRO A 185 -50.54 3.09 6.77
CA PRO A 185 -50.90 3.60 8.08
C PRO A 185 -49.63 4.03 8.84
N PRO A 186 -49.69 5.08 9.64
CA PRO A 186 -48.57 5.54 10.43
C PRO A 186 -48.05 4.44 11.39
N PRO A 187 -46.72 4.32 11.62
CA PRO A 187 -46.19 3.33 12.51
C PRO A 187 -46.76 3.49 13.92
N PRO A 188 -47.00 2.39 14.65
CA PRO A 188 -47.54 2.44 16.00
C PRO A 188 -46.63 3.29 16.90
N GLY A 189 -47.20 4.30 17.55
CA GLY A 189 -46.51 5.21 18.41
C GLY A 189 -45.81 4.45 19.53
N ARG A 190 -44.52 4.73 19.76
CA ARG A 190 -43.81 4.23 20.94
C ARG A 190 -44.54 4.75 22.18
N VAL A 191 -45.13 3.86 22.92
CA VAL A 191 -45.62 4.13 24.26
C VAL A 191 -44.39 4.44 25.13
N ARG A 192 -44.42 5.58 25.84
CA ARG A 192 -43.36 5.98 26.78
C ARG A 192 -43.41 5.09 28.04
#